data_db7fa6befe58588a71de3d5c8e3818d0
#
_entry.id   db7fa6befe58588a71de3d5c8e3818d0
#
_cell.length_a   1.000
_cell.length_b   1.000
_cell.length_c   1.000
_cell.angle_alpha   90.00
_cell.angle_beta   90.00
_cell.angle_gamma   90.00
#
_symmetry.space_group_name_H-M   'P 1'
#
loop_
_entity.id
_entity.type
_entity.pdbx_description
1 polymer ?
#
loop_
_entity_poly.entity_id
_entity_poly.type
_entity_poly.pdbx_seq_one_letter_code
_entity_poly.pdbx_strand_id
1 'polypeptide(L)' 'MLRYFTLEYWLDEGWYVGRLKEVPCVFSQGETLKELEENIQEVYHLMLEEEISPSMVAHTKEIGIEV' A
#
# COMPACT_ATOMS: atom_id res chain seq x y z
N MET A 1 -13.07 -5.35 14.30
CA MET A 1 -13.46 -6.44 13.38
C MET A 1 -12.29 -6.80 12.49
N LEU A 2 -11.95 -8.06 12.44
CA LEU A 2 -10.82 -8.56 11.64
C LEU A 2 -11.25 -8.81 10.21
N ARG A 3 -10.50 -8.25 9.26
CA ARG A 3 -10.69 -8.50 7.84
C ARG A 3 -9.47 -9.21 7.29
N TYR A 4 -9.68 -10.17 6.42
CA TYR A 4 -8.61 -10.90 5.78
C TYR A 4 -8.39 -10.39 4.36
N PHE A 5 -7.14 -10.14 4.03
CA PHE A 5 -6.73 -9.72 2.69
C PHE A 5 -5.69 -10.70 2.17
N THR A 6 -5.59 -10.79 0.87
CA THR A 6 -4.59 -11.64 0.22
C THR A 6 -3.34 -10.80 -0.05
N LEU A 7 -2.22 -11.22 0.54
CA LEU A 7 -0.93 -10.59 0.29
C LEU A 7 -0.26 -11.29 -0.89
N GLU A 8 -0.04 -10.56 -1.97
CA GLU A 8 0.78 -11.02 -3.07
C GLU A 8 2.19 -10.50 -2.83
N TYR A 9 3.18 -11.38 -2.81
CA TYR A 9 4.54 -10.96 -2.53
C TYR A 9 5.54 -11.73 -3.36
N TRP A 10 6.71 -11.13 -3.49
CA TRP A 10 7.84 -11.73 -4.21
C TRP A 10 9.14 -11.19 -3.62
N LEU A 11 10.25 -11.86 -3.98
CA LEU A 11 11.58 -11.41 -3.58
C LEU A 11 12.19 -10.57 -4.70
N ASP A 12 12.74 -9.44 -4.33
CA ASP A 12 13.43 -8.55 -5.25
C ASP A 12 14.73 -8.09 -4.60
N GLU A 13 15.85 -8.61 -5.08
CA GLU A 13 17.17 -8.27 -4.59
C GLU A 13 17.33 -8.41 -3.07
N GLY A 14 16.78 -9.48 -2.51
CA GLY A 14 16.86 -9.76 -1.07
C GLY A 14 15.78 -9.09 -0.24
N TRP A 15 14.87 -8.33 -0.87
CA TRP A 15 13.75 -7.70 -0.19
C TRP A 15 12.46 -8.42 -0.52
N TYR A 16 11.62 -8.55 0.49
CA TYR A 16 10.25 -8.99 0.26
C TYR A 16 9.43 -7.77 -0.13
N VAL A 17 8.84 -7.83 -1.31
CA VAL A 17 7.97 -6.77 -1.82
C VAL A 17 6.58 -7.36 -1.95
N GLY A 18 5.57 -6.60 -1.59
CA GLY A 18 4.21 -7.11 -1.66
C GLY A 18 3.15 -6.05 -1.72
N ARG A 19 1.95 -6.50 -2.03
CA ARG A 19 0.77 -5.65 -2.10
C ARG A 19 -0.45 -6.46 -1.72
N LEU A 20 -1.51 -5.78 -1.32
CA LEU A 20 -2.78 -6.43 -1.08
C LEU A 20 -3.51 -6.60 -2.41
N LYS A 21 -3.92 -7.83 -2.70
CA LYS A 21 -4.60 -8.14 -3.95
C LYS A 21 -5.91 -7.37 -4.09
N GLU A 22 -6.65 -7.25 -3.00
CA GLU A 22 -7.95 -6.57 -2.97
C GLU A 22 -7.81 -5.04 -2.96
N VAL A 23 -6.66 -4.54 -2.52
CA VAL A 23 -6.38 -3.10 -2.46
C VAL A 23 -4.99 -2.85 -3.02
N PRO A 24 -4.81 -2.90 -4.35
CA PRO A 24 -3.48 -2.86 -4.96
C PRO A 24 -2.64 -1.62 -4.67
N CYS A 25 -3.26 -0.53 -4.24
CA CYS A 25 -2.54 0.68 -3.87
C CYS A 25 -1.82 0.54 -2.52
N VAL A 26 -2.14 -0.48 -1.74
CA VAL A 26 -1.45 -0.79 -0.50
C VAL A 26 -0.31 -1.74 -0.81
N PHE A 27 0.90 -1.20 -0.89
CA PHE A 27 2.10 -2.00 -1.14
C PHE A 27 3.24 -1.54 -0.24
N SER A 28 4.17 -2.43 0.02
CA SER A 28 5.32 -2.12 0.85
C SER A 28 6.43 -3.14 0.63
N GLN A 29 7.49 -3.03 1.41
CA GLN A 29 8.60 -3.96 1.35
C GLN A 29 9.17 -4.16 2.76
N GLY A 30 9.96 -5.21 2.92
CA GLY A 30 10.63 -5.51 4.17
C GLY A 30 11.74 -6.51 3.97
N GLU A 31 12.64 -6.59 4.92
CA GLU A 31 13.75 -7.55 4.87
C GLU A 31 13.28 -8.97 5.17
N THR A 32 12.17 -9.10 5.89
CA THR A 32 11.56 -10.39 6.21
C THR A 32 10.09 -10.34 5.85
N LEU A 33 9.47 -11.50 5.71
CA LEU A 33 8.04 -11.58 5.43
C LEU A 33 7.22 -10.95 6.57
N LYS A 34 7.64 -11.17 7.81
CA LYS A 34 6.97 -10.58 8.97
C LYS A 34 7.02 -9.05 8.91
N GLU A 35 8.16 -8.49 8.57
CA GLU A 35 8.33 -7.06 8.43
C GLU A 35 7.47 -6.51 7.30
N LEU A 36 7.39 -7.22 6.17
CA LEU A 36 6.51 -6.85 5.08
C LEU A 36 5.05 -6.79 5.54
N GLU A 37 4.59 -7.81 6.26
CA GLU A 37 3.22 -7.86 6.77
C GLU A 37 2.91 -6.70 7.70
N GLU A 38 3.84 -6.37 8.59
CA GLU A 38 3.68 -5.23 9.51
C GLU A 38 3.61 -3.91 8.75
N ASN A 39 4.47 -3.75 7.76
CA ASN A 39 4.49 -2.54 6.95
C ASN A 39 3.23 -2.39 6.09
N ILE A 40 2.72 -3.49 5.56
CA ILE A 40 1.46 -3.50 4.80
C ILE A 40 0.30 -3.04 5.68
N GLN A 41 0.23 -3.56 6.90
CA GLN A 41 -0.82 -3.16 7.84
C GLN A 41 -0.74 -1.67 8.16
N GLU A 42 0.46 -1.16 8.35
CA GLU A 42 0.66 0.26 8.62
C GLU A 42 0.20 1.14 7.46
N VAL A 43 0.57 0.78 6.23
CA VAL A 43 0.15 1.51 5.04
C VAL A 43 -1.38 1.48 4.90
N TYR A 44 -1.99 0.35 5.15
CA TYR A 44 -3.44 0.22 5.09
C TYR A 44 -4.14 1.15 6.08
N HIS A 45 -3.65 1.19 7.32
CA HIS A 45 -4.21 2.07 8.34
C HIS A 45 -4.03 3.54 8.00
N LEU A 46 -2.88 3.92 7.46
CA LEU A 46 -2.63 5.29 7.02
C LEU A 46 -3.59 5.69 5.89
N MET A 47 -3.83 4.78 4.96
CA MET A 47 -4.74 5.04 3.87
C MET A 47 -6.18 5.27 4.37
N LEU A 48 -6.62 4.50 5.34
CA LEU A 48 -7.94 4.67 5.95
C LEU A 48 -8.06 6.02 6.64
N GLU A 49 -7.02 6.44 7.34
CA GLU A 49 -7.00 7.75 8.00
C GLU A 49 -7.13 8.88 6.98
N GLU A 50 -6.45 8.78 5.84
CA GLU A 50 -6.53 9.75 4.78
C GLU A 50 -7.94 9.85 4.19
N GLU A 51 -8.60 8.71 4.00
CA GLU A 51 -9.97 8.68 3.50
C GLU A 51 -10.96 9.30 4.47
N ILE A 52 -10.70 9.18 5.76
CA ILE A 52 -11.59 9.69 6.81
C ILE A 52 -11.36 11.18 7.08
N SER A 53 -10.16 11.68 6.75
CA SER A 53 -9.81 13.08 7.03
C SER A 53 -10.49 14.03 6.07
N PRO A 54 -11.41 14.88 6.52
CA PRO A 54 -12.09 15.85 5.66
C PRO A 54 -11.21 17.02 5.22
N SER A 55 -10.00 17.13 5.78
CA SER A 55 -9.06 18.19 5.43
C SER A 55 -8.22 17.86 4.20
N MET A 56 -8.25 16.62 3.75
CA MET A 56 -7.48 16.18 2.60
C MET A 56 -8.28 16.39 1.31
N VAL A 57 -8.12 17.55 0.71
CA VAL A 57 -8.71 17.84 -0.60
C VAL A 57 -7.67 17.52 -1.66
N ALA A 58 -7.92 16.49 -2.42
CA ALA A 58 -7.03 16.13 -3.51
C ALA A 58 -7.21 17.12 -4.66
N HIS A 59 -6.11 17.65 -5.14
CA HIS A 59 -6.11 18.52 -6.31
C HIS A 59 -5.75 17.69 -7.53
N THR A 60 -6.43 17.93 -8.61
CA THR A 60 -6.15 17.23 -9.86
C THR A 60 -5.66 18.20 -10.91
N LYS A 61 -4.78 17.73 -11.75
CA LYS A 61 -4.23 18.51 -12.85
C LYS A 61 -3.94 17.58 -14.01
N GLU A 62 -4.35 18.00 -15.19
CA GLU A 62 -4.05 17.25 -16.38
C GLU A 62 -2.66 17.64 -16.88
N ILE A 63 -1.83 16.64 -17.14
CA ILE A 63 -0.49 16.87 -17.67
C ILE A 63 -0.33 16.11 -18.98
N GLY A 64 0.42 16.69 -19.91
CA GLY A 64 0.75 16.02 -21.16
C GLY A 64 2.09 15.33 -21.05
N ILE A 65 2.15 14.07 -21.44
CA ILE A 65 3.39 13.30 -21.48
C ILE A 65 3.59 12.80 -22.89
N GLU A 66 4.74 13.13 -23.46
CA GLU A 66 5.12 12.61 -24.78
C GLU A 66 5.55 11.17 -24.68
N VAL A 67 4.95 10.31 -25.50
CA VAL A 67 5.21 8.87 -25.47
C VAL A 67 5.80 8.36 -26.77
#